data_3de714673907a70b6b7bd4747281fa88
#
_entry.id   3de714673907a70b6b7bd4747281fa88
#
_cell.length_a   1.000
_cell.length_b   1.000
_cell.length_c   1.000
_cell.angle_alpha   90.00
_cell.angle_beta   90.00
_cell.angle_gamma   90.00
#
_symmetry.space_group_name_H-M   'P 1'
#
loop_
_entity.id
_entity.type
_entity.pdbx_description
1 polymer ?
#
loop_
_entity_poly.entity_id
_entity_poly.type
_entity_poly.pdbx_seq_one_letter_code
_entity_poly.pdbx_strand_id
1 'polypeptide(L)'
;MKTPGLRIRQPKARGEWAELRFITRAIELKFRVSKPWGETGPYDCIVDHRGRLSRVQVKCTCKKRLQSYVCSVSNNRGPYSPRDIDFVAALIIPTETWYLLPIAILGRSFDVWLTPQRKNSRYAEYQEAWHLLRR
;
A
#
# COMPACT_ATOMS: atom_id res chain seq x y z
N MET A 1 15.46 17.52 -2.02
CA MET A 1 15.22 17.23 -0.59
C MET A 1 14.65 15.83 -0.44
N LYS A 2 15.18 15.07 0.49
CA LYS A 2 14.68 13.71 0.74
C LYS A 2 13.40 13.78 1.57
N THR A 3 12.46 12.89 1.28
CA THR A 3 11.25 12.78 2.08
C THR A 3 11.60 12.31 3.50
N PRO A 4 10.79 12.67 4.49
CA PRO A 4 11.04 12.21 5.88
C PRO A 4 11.18 10.70 6.01
N GLY A 5 10.40 9.94 5.22
CA GLY A 5 10.44 8.48 5.30
C GLY A 5 11.78 7.87 4.96
N LEU A 6 12.58 8.54 4.12
CA LEU A 6 13.91 8.05 3.75
C LEU A 6 14.93 8.18 4.89
N ARG A 7 14.62 8.98 5.92
CA ARG A 7 15.47 9.13 7.10
C ARG A 7 15.22 8.05 8.14
N ILE A 8 14.12 7.33 8.00
CA ILE A 8 13.76 6.26 8.93
C ILE A 8 14.42 4.99 8.43
N ARG A 9 15.48 4.54 9.10
CA ARG A 9 16.27 3.39 8.65
C ARG A 9 15.76 2.06 9.19
N GLN A 10 15.18 2.06 10.37
CA GLN A 10 14.69 0.84 10.99
C GLN A 10 13.40 0.41 10.28
N PRO A 11 13.35 -0.83 9.73
CA PRO A 11 12.22 -1.24 8.88
C PRO A 11 10.86 -1.19 9.55
N LYS A 12 10.78 -1.59 10.82
CA LYS A 12 9.51 -1.58 11.54
C LYS A 12 8.98 -0.15 11.73
N ALA A 13 9.86 0.77 12.12
CA ALA A 13 9.47 2.16 12.30
C ALA A 13 9.06 2.80 10.97
N ARG A 14 9.76 2.43 9.88
CA ARG A 14 9.42 2.93 8.56
C ARG A 14 8.06 2.41 8.09
N GLY A 15 7.75 1.15 8.40
CA GLY A 15 6.44 0.59 8.10
C GLY A 15 5.33 1.29 8.85
N GLU A 16 5.53 1.60 10.13
CA GLU A 16 4.56 2.33 10.94
C GLU A 16 4.36 3.75 10.41
N TRP A 17 5.44 4.41 10.01
CA TRP A 17 5.35 5.72 9.37
C TRP A 17 4.50 5.65 8.10
N ALA A 18 4.72 4.63 7.27
CA ALA A 18 3.97 4.46 6.03
C ALA A 18 2.48 4.26 6.31
N GLU A 19 2.12 3.50 7.36
CA GLU A 19 0.72 3.35 7.76
C GLU A 19 0.10 4.69 8.13
N LEU A 20 0.81 5.51 8.90
CA LEU A 20 0.31 6.82 9.29
C LEU A 20 0.15 7.74 8.07
N ARG A 21 1.08 7.67 7.12
CA ARG A 21 0.97 8.44 5.87
C ARG A 21 -0.25 8.00 5.07
N PHE A 22 -0.50 6.69 5.01
CA PHE A 22 -1.68 6.18 4.32
C PHE A 22 -2.96 6.70 4.96
N ILE A 23 -3.06 6.59 6.29
CA ILE A 23 -4.24 7.02 7.02
C ILE A 23 -4.49 8.51 6.82
N THR A 24 -3.42 9.32 6.94
CA THR A 24 -3.52 10.76 6.74
C THR A 24 -4.06 11.07 5.34
N ARG A 25 -3.49 10.44 4.32
CA ARG A 25 -3.92 10.70 2.94
C ARG A 25 -5.36 10.25 2.71
N ALA A 26 -5.73 9.10 3.25
CA ALA A 26 -7.10 8.60 3.12
C ALA A 26 -8.10 9.58 3.74
N ILE A 27 -7.78 10.11 4.91
CA ILE A 27 -8.64 11.09 5.60
C ILE A 27 -8.75 12.38 4.78
N GLU A 28 -7.65 12.86 4.22
CA GLU A 28 -7.65 14.03 3.34
C GLU A 28 -8.58 13.83 2.14
N LEU A 29 -8.67 12.59 1.66
CA LEU A 29 -9.54 12.24 0.53
C LEU A 29 -10.96 11.90 0.95
N LYS A 30 -11.32 12.19 2.22
CA LYS A 30 -12.67 12.07 2.77
C LYS A 30 -13.10 10.63 3.05
N PHE A 31 -12.15 9.71 3.19
CA PHE A 31 -12.46 8.38 3.69
C PHE A 31 -12.48 8.38 5.22
N ARG A 32 -13.23 7.45 5.79
CA ARG A 32 -13.15 7.14 7.21
C ARG A 32 -12.21 5.96 7.38
N VAL A 33 -11.37 6.00 8.41
CA VAL A 33 -10.40 4.94 8.62
C VAL A 33 -10.51 4.41 10.04
N SER A 34 -10.50 3.07 10.16
CA SER A 34 -10.49 2.38 11.44
C SER A 34 -9.27 1.49 11.52
N LYS A 35 -8.70 1.36 12.71
CA LYS A 35 -7.59 0.42 12.93
C LYS A 35 -8.07 -0.76 13.76
N PRO A 36 -7.62 -1.98 13.43
CA PRO A 36 -7.96 -3.13 14.27
C PRO A 36 -7.25 -3.03 15.62
N TRP A 37 -7.85 -3.60 16.61
CA TRP A 37 -7.22 -3.72 17.93
C TRP A 37 -6.17 -4.82 17.87
N GLY A 38 -4.99 -4.55 18.38
CA GLY A 38 -3.89 -5.50 18.38
C GLY A 38 -3.09 -5.46 17.07
N GLU A 39 -2.05 -6.30 16.99
CA GLU A 39 -1.10 -6.28 15.87
C GLU A 39 -1.02 -7.62 15.14
N THR A 40 -1.96 -8.53 15.37
CA THR A 40 -1.88 -9.89 14.85
C THR A 40 -2.70 -10.13 13.58
N GLY A 41 -3.51 -9.17 13.19
CA GLY A 41 -4.36 -9.32 12.01
C GLY A 41 -3.61 -9.12 10.70
N PRO A 42 -4.19 -9.59 9.59
CA PRO A 42 -3.53 -9.55 8.28
C PRO A 42 -3.60 -8.19 7.59
N TYR A 43 -4.41 -7.25 8.09
CA TYR A 43 -4.51 -5.91 7.50
C TYR A 43 -4.19 -4.85 8.53
N ASP A 44 -3.75 -3.69 8.05
CA ASP A 44 -3.33 -2.59 8.91
C ASP A 44 -4.48 -1.64 9.28
N CYS A 45 -5.45 -1.50 8.38
CA CYS A 45 -6.59 -0.63 8.64
C CYS A 45 -7.77 -1.02 7.75
N ILE A 46 -8.91 -0.45 8.10
CA ILE A 46 -10.13 -0.57 7.30
C ILE A 46 -10.49 0.82 6.80
N VAL A 47 -10.67 0.95 5.49
CA VAL A 47 -11.14 2.18 4.87
C VAL A 47 -12.63 2.04 4.63
N ASP A 48 -13.39 2.99 5.15
CA ASP A 48 -14.85 3.01 5.05
C ASP A 48 -15.26 4.15 4.13
N HIS A 49 -15.92 3.81 3.03
CA HIS A 49 -16.53 4.80 2.16
C HIS A 49 -18.03 4.52 2.11
N ARG A 50 -18.79 5.32 2.86
CA ARG A 50 -20.27 5.25 2.87
C ARG A 50 -20.78 3.84 3.18
N GLY A 51 -20.12 3.16 4.12
CA GLY A 51 -20.52 1.82 4.53
C GLY A 51 -19.85 0.70 3.78
N ARG A 52 -19.16 0.98 2.68
CA ARG A 52 -18.33 -0.02 2.02
C ARG A 52 -16.98 -0.07 2.71
N LEU A 53 -16.66 -1.23 3.23
CA LEU A 53 -15.42 -1.44 4.00
C LEU A 53 -14.38 -2.16 3.16
N SER A 54 -13.15 -1.65 3.17
CA SER A 54 -12.02 -2.27 2.49
C SER A 54 -10.90 -2.51 3.49
N ARG A 55 -10.44 -3.75 3.58
CA ARG A 55 -9.31 -4.11 4.44
C ARG A 55 -8.03 -3.83 3.68
N VAL A 56 -7.15 -3.01 4.25
CA VAL A 56 -5.96 -2.54 3.56
C VAL A 56 -4.70 -2.93 4.33
N GLN A 57 -3.76 -3.55 3.64
CA GLN A 57 -2.41 -3.79 4.13
C GLN A 57 -1.50 -2.76 3.49
N VAL A 58 -0.75 -2.03 4.31
CA VAL A 58 0.15 -0.98 3.84
C VAL A 58 1.56 -1.54 3.71
N LYS A 59 2.19 -1.31 2.56
CA LYS A 59 3.58 -1.67 2.29
C LYS A 59 4.31 -0.44 1.78
N CYS A 60 5.62 -0.41 1.98
CA CYS A 60 6.42 0.68 1.44
C CYS A 60 7.74 0.15 0.92
N THR A 61 8.36 0.91 0.02
CA THR A 61 9.64 0.54 -0.56
C THR A 61 10.45 1.77 -0.95
N CYS A 62 11.76 1.64 -0.85
CA CYS A 62 12.69 2.56 -1.50
C CYS A 62 13.70 1.76 -2.33
N LYS A 63 13.42 0.47 -2.56
CA LYS A 63 14.33 -0.44 -3.24
C LYS A 63 14.16 -0.34 -4.74
N LYS A 64 15.08 0.37 -5.39
CA LYS A 64 15.05 0.58 -6.83
C LYS A 64 15.83 -0.50 -7.56
N ARG A 65 15.25 -1.00 -8.65
CA ARG A 65 15.90 -1.93 -9.57
C ARG A 65 15.65 -1.41 -10.98
N LEU A 66 16.73 -1.02 -11.67
CA LEU A 66 16.62 -0.38 -12.98
C LEU A 66 15.70 0.86 -12.87
N GLN A 67 14.60 0.89 -13.61
CA GLN A 67 13.68 2.02 -13.57
C GLN A 67 12.48 1.76 -12.67
N SER A 68 12.45 0.63 -11.99
CA SER A 68 11.30 0.20 -11.19
C SER A 68 11.63 0.18 -9.72
N TYR A 69 10.60 0.20 -8.89
CA TYR A 69 10.70 -0.03 -7.47
C TYR A 69 10.09 -1.39 -7.15
N VAL A 70 10.81 -2.20 -6.38
CA VAL A 70 10.32 -3.52 -5.98
C VAL A 70 9.67 -3.42 -4.63
N CYS A 71 8.42 -3.82 -4.55
CA CYS A 71 7.64 -3.78 -3.31
C CYS A 71 7.12 -5.16 -2.97
N SER A 72 7.32 -5.58 -1.71
CA SER A 72 6.77 -6.84 -1.24
C SER A 72 5.25 -6.74 -1.10
N VAL A 73 4.56 -7.78 -1.59
CA VAL A 73 3.10 -7.92 -1.41
C VAL A 73 2.80 -9.27 -0.76
N SER A 74 3.69 -9.67 0.15
CA SER A 74 3.59 -10.93 0.86
C SER A 74 4.01 -10.74 2.32
N ASN A 75 3.76 -11.76 3.15
CA ASN A 75 4.23 -11.80 4.52
C ASN A 75 5.00 -13.11 4.75
N ASN A 76 5.32 -13.42 6.01
CA ASN A 76 6.08 -14.62 6.36
C ASN A 76 5.38 -15.94 5.96
N ARG A 77 4.08 -15.88 5.72
CA ARG A 77 3.29 -17.05 5.31
C ARG A 77 3.13 -17.14 3.80
N GLY A 78 3.66 -16.16 3.05
CA GLY A 78 3.55 -16.12 1.61
C GLY A 78 2.64 -15.00 1.12
N PRO A 79 2.11 -15.11 -0.11
CA PRO A 79 1.21 -14.09 -0.66
C PRO A 79 -0.05 -13.92 0.17
N TYR A 80 -0.58 -12.70 0.18
CA TYR A 80 -1.84 -12.43 0.86
C TYR A 80 -3.00 -13.08 0.15
N SER A 81 -4.05 -13.40 0.90
CA SER A 81 -5.25 -14.05 0.41
C SER A 81 -6.44 -13.09 0.39
N PRO A 82 -7.38 -13.25 -0.57
CA PRO A 82 -8.64 -12.48 -0.55
C PRO A 82 -9.46 -12.69 0.72
N ARG A 83 -9.20 -13.77 1.46
CA ARG A 83 -9.84 -13.98 2.76
C ARG A 83 -9.39 -12.96 3.78
N ASP A 84 -8.17 -12.44 3.63
CA ASP A 84 -7.52 -11.64 4.66
C ASP A 84 -7.55 -10.15 4.37
N ILE A 85 -7.38 -9.77 3.10
CA ILE A 85 -7.31 -8.35 2.71
C ILE A 85 -8.03 -8.11 1.40
N ASP A 86 -8.33 -6.84 1.15
CA ASP A 86 -8.96 -6.40 -0.10
C ASP A 86 -7.98 -5.64 -0.98
N PHE A 87 -7.05 -4.91 -0.37
CA PHE A 87 -6.06 -4.11 -1.08
C PHE A 87 -4.71 -4.16 -0.40
N VAL A 88 -3.65 -4.10 -1.20
CA VAL A 88 -2.33 -3.67 -0.72
C VAL A 88 -2.15 -2.23 -1.18
N ALA A 89 -1.89 -1.34 -0.23
CA ALA A 89 -1.52 0.03 -0.53
C ALA A 89 0.00 0.12 -0.48
N ALA A 90 0.63 0.30 -1.63
CA ALA A 90 2.08 0.29 -1.75
C ALA A 90 2.61 1.71 -1.94
N LEU A 91 3.52 2.13 -1.07
CA LEU A 91 4.13 3.45 -1.11
C LEU A 91 5.55 3.38 -1.65
N ILE A 92 5.81 4.12 -2.72
CA ILE A 92 7.18 4.38 -3.15
C ILE A 92 7.64 5.61 -2.38
N ILE A 93 8.54 5.40 -1.42
CA ILE A 93 8.93 6.45 -0.47
C ILE A 93 9.56 7.67 -1.11
N PRO A 94 10.56 7.52 -2.02
CA PRO A 94 11.25 8.70 -2.55
C PRO A 94 10.35 9.72 -3.24
N THR A 95 9.29 9.27 -3.90
CA THR A 95 8.38 10.13 -4.64
C THR A 95 7.02 10.25 -3.95
N GLU A 96 6.85 9.55 -2.83
CA GLU A 96 5.57 9.46 -2.12
C GLU A 96 4.41 9.14 -3.06
N THR A 97 4.64 8.16 -3.93
CA THR A 97 3.64 7.69 -4.88
C THR A 97 2.95 6.45 -4.33
N TRP A 98 1.62 6.47 -4.29
CA TRP A 98 0.83 5.35 -3.82
C TRP A 98 0.29 4.51 -4.97
N TYR A 99 0.24 3.21 -4.76
CA TYR A 99 -0.49 2.29 -5.63
C TYR A 99 -1.56 1.61 -4.78
N LEU A 100 -2.79 1.58 -5.27
CA LEU A 100 -3.89 0.88 -4.63
C LEU A 100 -4.12 -0.42 -5.41
N LEU A 101 -3.57 -1.51 -4.90
CA LEU A 101 -3.53 -2.79 -5.62
C LEU A 101 -4.61 -3.74 -5.09
N PRO A 102 -5.69 -3.96 -5.85
CA PRO A 102 -6.71 -4.95 -5.45
C PRO A 102 -6.06 -6.33 -5.31
N ILE A 103 -6.45 -7.05 -4.27
CA ILE A 103 -5.86 -8.37 -4.02
C ILE A 103 -6.03 -9.31 -5.22
N ALA A 104 -7.12 -9.15 -5.97
CA ALA A 104 -7.41 -10.02 -7.10
C ALA A 104 -6.34 -9.96 -8.20
N ILE A 105 -5.70 -8.79 -8.40
CA ILE A 105 -4.70 -8.65 -9.46
C ILE A 105 -3.31 -9.11 -9.03
N LEU A 106 -3.13 -9.37 -7.74
CA LEU A 106 -1.83 -9.80 -7.22
C LEU A 106 -1.63 -11.31 -7.34
N GLY A 107 -2.71 -12.07 -7.33
CA GLY A 107 -2.64 -13.53 -7.41
C GLY A 107 -1.73 -14.11 -6.35
N ARG A 108 -0.72 -14.84 -6.78
CA ARG A 108 0.26 -15.46 -5.89
C ARG A 108 1.61 -14.74 -5.90
N SER A 109 1.61 -13.47 -6.27
CA SER A 109 2.85 -12.70 -6.33
C SER A 109 3.43 -12.46 -4.95
N PHE A 110 4.76 -12.55 -4.82
CA PHE A 110 5.48 -12.17 -3.61
C PHE A 110 5.89 -10.71 -3.67
N ASP A 111 6.26 -10.24 -4.85
CA ASP A 111 6.70 -8.87 -5.08
C ASP A 111 6.04 -8.31 -6.32
N VAL A 112 5.94 -6.99 -6.38
CA VAL A 112 5.52 -6.28 -7.59
C VAL A 112 6.59 -5.27 -7.96
N TRP A 113 6.74 -5.04 -9.26
CA TRP A 113 7.66 -4.04 -9.79
C TRP A 113 6.83 -2.86 -10.27
N LEU A 114 7.04 -1.71 -9.64
CA LEU A 114 6.26 -0.49 -9.87
C LEU A 114 7.11 0.52 -10.62
N THR A 115 6.57 1.03 -11.73
CA THR A 115 7.31 1.93 -12.62
C THR A 115 6.47 3.18 -12.88
N PRO A 116 6.46 4.15 -11.94
CA PRO A 116 5.54 5.30 -12.01
C PRO A 116 5.70 6.16 -13.26
N GLN A 117 6.91 6.25 -13.80
CA GLN A 117 7.18 7.11 -14.95
C GLN A 117 6.75 6.48 -16.28
N ARG A 118 6.37 5.20 -16.29
CA ARG A 118 5.98 4.51 -17.51
C ARG A 118 4.48 4.32 -17.56
N LYS A 119 3.81 5.01 -18.48
CA LYS A 119 2.34 5.03 -18.55
C LYS A 119 1.71 3.68 -18.91
N ASN A 120 2.44 2.82 -19.61
CA ASN A 120 1.93 1.50 -20.02
C ASN A 120 2.53 0.38 -19.18
N SER A 121 3.04 0.68 -18.00
CA SER A 121 3.55 -0.35 -17.09
C SER A 121 2.40 -1.20 -16.56
N ARG A 122 2.76 -2.39 -16.06
CA ARG A 122 1.79 -3.41 -15.65
C ARG A 122 0.76 -2.91 -14.63
N TYR A 123 1.18 -2.08 -13.69
CA TYR A 123 0.30 -1.61 -12.62
C TYR A 123 -0.07 -0.13 -12.75
N ALA A 124 0.12 0.46 -13.94
CA ALA A 124 -0.08 1.89 -14.14
C ALA A 124 -1.49 2.35 -13.76
N GLU A 125 -2.52 1.55 -14.01
CA GLU A 125 -3.90 1.93 -13.70
C GLU A 125 -4.18 1.99 -12.20
N TYR A 126 -3.29 1.43 -11.38
CA TYR A 126 -3.45 1.42 -9.93
C TYR A 126 -2.68 2.54 -9.24
N GLN A 127 -1.91 3.31 -9.99
CA GLN A 127 -1.15 4.44 -9.44
C GLN A 127 -2.10 5.54 -9.01
N GLU A 128 -2.03 5.90 -7.73
CA GLU A 128 -2.93 6.89 -7.12
C GLU A 128 -4.40 6.60 -7.37
N ALA A 129 -4.75 5.32 -7.41
CA ALA A 129 -6.09 4.87 -7.78
C ALA A 129 -7.03 4.82 -6.57
N TRP A 130 -7.08 5.92 -5.81
CA TRP A 130 -7.92 6.03 -4.61
C TRP A 130 -9.41 5.83 -4.92
N HIS A 131 -9.82 6.10 -6.16
CA HIS A 131 -11.21 5.90 -6.58
C HIS A 131 -11.66 4.44 -6.43
N LEU A 132 -10.73 3.50 -6.43
CA LEU A 132 -11.08 2.09 -6.26
C LEU A 132 -11.65 1.80 -4.87
N LEU A 133 -11.32 2.60 -3.88
CA LEU A 133 -11.83 2.47 -2.52
C LEU A 133 -13.24 3.04 -2.38
N ARG A 134 -13.74 3.72 -3.40
CA ARG A 134 -15.08 4.36 -3.38
C ARG A 134 -16.18 3.51 -3.98
N ARG A 135 -15.83 2.38 -4.54
CA ARG A 135 -16.83 1.51 -5.19
C ARG A 135 -17.62 0.70 -4.20
#